data_6c53bdf084c05436baacfe8225b894b2
#
_entry.id   6c53bdf084c05436baacfe8225b894b2
#
_cell.length_a   1.000
_cell.length_b   1.000
_cell.length_c   1.000
_cell.angle_alpha   90.00
_cell.angle_beta   90.00
_cell.angle_gamma   90.00
#
_symmetry.space_group_name_H-M   'P 1'
#
loop_
_entity.id
_entity.type
_entity.pdbx_description
1 polymer ?
#
loop_
_entity_poly.entity_id
_entity_poly.type
_entity_poly.pdbx_seq_one_letter_code
_entity_poly.pdbx_strand_id
1 'polypeptide(L)'
;MKSSHVIVLPGGGYTMLSDNEGEVVAERLRSFGLSAGVFAYPVRTRHPGPLDAVRAEIRRVRAAGADRVALLGFSAGGHLAGHAALAPGARDDERVDAAVLGYPVVSMELATHRGSQDELIGPDAGGTLRAATSLDRLVTGDAPPFFLWHTAADESVPVEHAYLLGQALAAHAVPHVLHVFEEGEHGLGLAEGQGAAEQWGRLAADWLQDRGW
;
A
#
# COMPACT_ATOMS: atom_id res chain seq x y z
N MET A 1 24.41 -1.04 -11.07
CA MET A 1 23.29 -0.45 -10.33
C MET A 1 22.54 -1.61 -9.67
N LYS A 2 22.04 -1.43 -8.46
CA LYS A 2 21.17 -2.46 -7.84
C LYS A 2 19.89 -2.58 -8.66
N SER A 3 19.44 -3.80 -8.92
CA SER A 3 18.17 -4.06 -9.59
C SER A 3 17.01 -3.80 -8.63
N SER A 4 16.02 -3.04 -9.02
CA SER A 4 14.85 -2.72 -8.19
C SER A 4 13.55 -3.06 -8.91
N HIS A 5 12.50 -3.42 -8.16
CA HIS A 5 11.19 -3.76 -8.72
C HIS A 5 10.06 -3.26 -7.83
N VAL A 6 9.02 -2.72 -8.42
CA VAL A 6 7.78 -2.28 -7.76
C VAL A 6 6.69 -3.32 -8.01
N ILE A 7 6.16 -3.91 -6.95
CA ILE A 7 4.99 -4.80 -7.02
C ILE A 7 3.74 -3.95 -6.78
N VAL A 8 2.84 -3.91 -7.76
CA VAL A 8 1.57 -3.18 -7.68
C VAL A 8 0.47 -4.09 -7.15
N LEU A 9 -0.22 -3.65 -6.12
CA LEU A 9 -1.33 -4.33 -5.45
C LEU A 9 -2.62 -3.51 -5.64
N PRO A 10 -3.50 -3.87 -6.58
CA PRO A 10 -4.77 -3.16 -6.79
C PRO A 10 -5.67 -3.20 -5.55
N GLY A 11 -6.57 -2.23 -5.41
CA GLY A 11 -7.64 -2.26 -4.43
C GLY A 11 -8.78 -3.21 -4.81
N GLY A 12 -9.97 -2.98 -4.27
CA GLY A 12 -11.16 -3.79 -4.54
C GLY A 12 -11.72 -4.49 -3.30
N GLY A 13 -11.43 -3.95 -2.10
CA GLY A 13 -12.07 -4.36 -0.85
C GLY A 13 -11.78 -5.79 -0.41
N TYR A 14 -10.70 -6.40 -0.86
CA TYR A 14 -10.39 -7.84 -0.70
C TYR A 14 -11.42 -8.79 -1.35
N THR A 15 -12.41 -8.26 -2.07
CA THR A 15 -13.43 -9.05 -2.79
C THR A 15 -13.10 -9.26 -4.25
N MET A 16 -12.38 -8.31 -4.85
CA MET A 16 -11.95 -8.28 -6.24
C MET A 16 -10.65 -7.49 -6.37
N LEU A 17 -10.11 -7.39 -7.59
CA LEU A 17 -8.99 -6.51 -7.93
C LEU A 17 -9.50 -5.45 -8.91
N SER A 18 -9.23 -4.17 -8.60
CA SER A 18 -9.66 -3.04 -9.42
C SER A 18 -8.79 -2.89 -10.66
N ASP A 19 -9.38 -2.96 -11.85
CA ASP A 19 -8.66 -2.91 -13.13
C ASP A 19 -7.89 -1.59 -13.33
N ASN A 20 -8.46 -0.45 -12.88
CA ASN A 20 -7.85 0.87 -13.01
C ASN A 20 -6.68 1.13 -12.03
N GLU A 21 -6.39 0.20 -11.15
CA GLU A 21 -5.30 0.27 -10.15
C GLU A 21 -4.22 -0.78 -10.39
N GLY A 22 -4.35 -1.55 -11.46
CA GLY A 22 -3.47 -2.66 -11.82
C GLY A 22 -2.46 -2.30 -12.92
N GLU A 23 -2.63 -2.93 -14.09
CA GLU A 23 -1.65 -2.85 -15.19
C GLU A 23 -1.44 -1.42 -15.70
N VAL A 24 -2.48 -0.60 -15.76
CA VAL A 24 -2.35 0.81 -16.18
C VAL A 24 -1.40 1.61 -15.27
N VAL A 25 -1.37 1.29 -13.97
CA VAL A 25 -0.44 1.89 -13.01
C VAL A 25 0.98 1.35 -13.22
N ALA A 26 1.12 0.04 -13.40
CA ALA A 26 2.43 -0.56 -13.68
C ALA A 26 3.03 0.00 -14.99
N GLU A 27 2.22 0.17 -16.04
CA GLU A 27 2.62 0.82 -17.29
C GLU A 27 3.07 2.26 -17.08
N ARG A 28 2.34 3.03 -16.29
CA ARG A 28 2.71 4.41 -15.95
C ARG A 28 4.05 4.45 -15.21
N LEU A 29 4.30 3.57 -14.25
CA LEU A 29 5.59 3.49 -13.55
C LEU A 29 6.73 3.13 -14.50
N ARG A 30 6.50 2.18 -15.42
CA ARG A 30 7.48 1.82 -16.45
C ARG A 30 7.78 2.99 -17.39
N SER A 31 6.80 3.83 -17.71
CA SER A 31 7.00 5.04 -18.51
C SER A 31 7.89 6.08 -17.82
N PHE A 32 7.97 6.03 -16.50
CA PHE A 32 8.91 6.82 -15.68
C PHE A 32 10.27 6.15 -15.47
N GLY A 33 10.52 4.98 -16.13
CA GLY A 33 11.80 4.27 -16.05
C GLY A 33 11.92 3.30 -14.88
N LEU A 34 10.85 3.06 -14.13
CA LEU A 34 10.83 2.10 -13.02
C LEU A 34 10.49 0.68 -13.53
N SER A 35 11.08 -0.34 -12.95
CA SER A 35 10.61 -1.71 -13.16
C SER A 35 9.38 -1.96 -12.29
N ALA A 36 8.26 -2.35 -12.90
CA ALA A 36 7.01 -2.57 -12.18
C ALA A 36 6.19 -3.71 -12.78
N GLY A 37 5.46 -4.43 -11.92
CA GLY A 37 4.51 -5.47 -12.32
C GLY A 37 3.38 -5.61 -11.31
N VAL A 38 2.24 -6.13 -11.75
CA VAL A 38 1.05 -6.34 -10.93
C VAL A 38 1.09 -7.71 -10.28
N PHE A 39 0.75 -7.79 -9.01
CA PHE A 39 0.49 -9.06 -8.34
C PHE A 39 -0.99 -9.21 -8.00
N ALA A 40 -1.62 -10.21 -8.62
CA ALA A 40 -3.00 -10.60 -8.34
C ALA A 40 -3.04 -11.43 -7.05
N TYR A 41 -3.10 -10.76 -5.91
CA TYR A 41 -3.19 -11.43 -4.62
C TYR A 41 -4.55 -12.12 -4.41
N PRO A 42 -4.64 -13.18 -3.57
CA PRO A 42 -5.88 -13.89 -3.34
C PRO A 42 -6.92 -12.99 -2.67
N VAL A 43 -8.05 -12.82 -3.34
CA VAL A 43 -9.25 -12.14 -2.83
C VAL A 43 -10.19 -13.14 -2.18
N ARG A 44 -11.17 -12.66 -1.40
CA ARG A 44 -12.12 -13.47 -0.63
C ARG A 44 -11.41 -14.51 0.26
N THR A 45 -10.26 -14.10 0.76
CA THR A 45 -9.39 -14.95 1.58
C THR A 45 -9.07 -14.20 2.88
N ARG A 46 -9.23 -14.87 4.00
CA ARG A 46 -9.00 -14.31 5.34
C ARG A 46 -7.51 -14.12 5.62
N HIS A 47 -7.22 -13.13 6.48
CA HIS A 47 -5.90 -13.01 7.11
C HIS A 47 -5.50 -14.36 7.77
N PRO A 48 -4.25 -14.84 7.60
CA PRO A 48 -3.11 -14.16 6.97
C PRO A 48 -2.93 -14.45 5.48
N GLY A 49 -3.83 -15.16 4.81
CA GLY A 49 -3.66 -15.64 3.43
C GLY A 49 -3.15 -14.59 2.44
N PRO A 50 -3.75 -13.37 2.32
CA PRO A 50 -3.23 -12.34 1.42
C PRO A 50 -1.82 -11.89 1.79
N LEU A 51 -1.50 -11.74 3.09
CA LEU A 51 -0.15 -11.37 3.57
C LEU A 51 0.89 -12.41 3.17
N ASP A 52 0.59 -13.69 3.40
CA ASP A 52 1.49 -14.80 3.06
C ASP A 52 1.76 -14.87 1.55
N ALA A 53 0.72 -14.60 0.73
CA ALA A 53 0.85 -14.55 -0.72
C ALA A 53 1.76 -13.39 -1.19
N VAL A 54 1.61 -12.19 -0.62
CA VAL A 54 2.50 -11.06 -0.95
C VAL A 54 3.93 -11.34 -0.51
N ARG A 55 4.15 -11.91 0.67
CA ARG A 55 5.49 -12.31 1.11
C ARG A 55 6.13 -13.34 0.17
N ALA A 56 5.34 -14.30 -0.32
CA ALA A 56 5.81 -15.25 -1.32
C ALA A 56 6.18 -14.57 -2.65
N GLU A 57 5.40 -13.59 -3.09
CA GLU A 57 5.70 -12.80 -4.29
C GLU A 57 6.97 -11.96 -4.14
N ILE A 58 7.19 -11.33 -2.99
CA ILE A 58 8.44 -10.61 -2.71
C ILE A 58 9.64 -11.55 -2.87
N ARG A 59 9.59 -12.76 -2.28
CA ARG A 59 10.65 -13.77 -2.43
C ARG A 59 10.86 -14.14 -3.91
N ARG A 60 9.78 -14.35 -4.66
CA ARG A 60 9.85 -14.69 -6.08
C ARG A 60 10.58 -13.59 -6.88
N VAL A 61 10.22 -12.33 -6.63
CA VAL A 61 10.81 -11.17 -7.31
C VAL A 61 12.30 -11.03 -6.94
N ARG A 62 12.66 -11.24 -5.68
CA ARG A 62 14.06 -11.24 -5.24
C ARG A 62 14.85 -12.40 -5.86
N ALA A 63 14.28 -13.61 -5.92
CA ALA A 63 14.89 -14.76 -6.56
C ALA A 63 15.09 -14.55 -8.06
N ALA A 64 14.26 -13.71 -8.70
CA ALA A 64 14.42 -13.31 -10.10
C ALA A 64 15.48 -12.21 -10.31
N GLY A 65 16.16 -11.75 -9.24
CA GLY A 65 17.31 -10.85 -9.33
C GLY A 65 17.05 -9.42 -8.84
N ALA A 66 15.91 -9.13 -8.22
CA ALA A 66 15.68 -7.81 -7.64
C ALA A 66 16.42 -7.68 -6.29
N ASP A 67 17.37 -6.75 -6.21
CA ASP A 67 18.05 -6.39 -4.97
C ASP A 67 17.15 -5.58 -4.01
N ARG A 68 16.20 -4.83 -4.58
CA ARG A 68 15.26 -3.97 -3.84
C ARG A 68 13.84 -4.19 -4.33
N VAL A 69 12.89 -4.26 -3.39
CA VAL A 69 11.47 -4.44 -3.68
C VAL A 69 10.66 -3.37 -2.98
N ALA A 70 9.90 -2.58 -3.76
CA ALA A 70 8.85 -1.71 -3.24
C ALA A 70 7.48 -2.34 -3.44
N LEU A 71 6.56 -2.06 -2.52
CA LEU A 71 5.15 -2.32 -2.71
C LEU A 71 4.43 -1.01 -3.01
N LEU A 72 3.59 -1.00 -4.04
CA LEU A 72 2.66 0.07 -4.32
C LEU A 72 1.25 -0.50 -4.25
N GLY A 73 0.37 0.08 -3.44
CA GLY A 73 -0.98 -0.43 -3.32
C GLY A 73 -2.03 0.66 -3.08
N PHE A 74 -3.27 0.34 -3.44
CA PHE A 74 -4.42 1.24 -3.33
C PHE A 74 -5.51 0.67 -2.45
N SER A 75 -6.16 1.49 -1.63
CA SER A 75 -7.31 1.06 -0.82
C SER A 75 -6.99 -0.20 0.00
N ALA A 76 -7.70 -1.31 -0.23
CA ALA A 76 -7.41 -2.62 0.36
C ALA A 76 -6.02 -3.16 -0.05
N GLY A 77 -5.59 -2.95 -1.30
CA GLY A 77 -4.22 -3.26 -1.76
C GLY A 77 -3.19 -2.37 -1.09
N GLY A 78 -3.53 -1.11 -0.78
CA GLY A 78 -2.72 -0.20 0.05
C GLY A 78 -2.57 -0.70 1.48
N HIS A 79 -3.66 -1.19 2.07
CA HIS A 79 -3.60 -1.88 3.36
C HIS A 79 -2.65 -3.09 3.29
N LEU A 80 -2.81 -3.95 2.28
CA LEU A 80 -1.99 -5.15 2.13
C LEU A 80 -0.50 -4.83 1.91
N ALA A 81 -0.19 -3.78 1.12
CA ALA A 81 1.17 -3.29 0.93
C ALA A 81 1.79 -2.79 2.26
N GLY A 82 1.05 -1.95 2.98
CA GLY A 82 1.46 -1.47 4.30
C GLY A 82 1.60 -2.61 5.32
N HIS A 83 0.67 -3.57 5.31
CA HIS A 83 0.72 -4.73 6.20
C HIS A 83 1.94 -5.61 5.93
N ALA A 84 2.27 -5.87 4.67
CA ALA A 84 3.47 -6.64 4.32
C ALA A 84 4.77 -5.90 4.70
N ALA A 85 4.76 -4.56 4.67
CA ALA A 85 5.90 -3.74 5.07
C ALA A 85 6.10 -3.64 6.59
N LEU A 86 5.01 -3.77 7.39
CA LEU A 86 5.02 -3.49 8.83
C LEU A 86 4.81 -4.72 9.72
N ALA A 87 4.09 -5.74 9.24
CA ALA A 87 3.73 -6.89 10.06
C ALA A 87 4.98 -7.68 10.48
N PRO A 88 5.06 -8.07 11.76
CA PRO A 88 6.18 -8.83 12.28
C PRO A 88 6.32 -10.21 11.62
N GLY A 89 7.48 -10.84 11.81
CA GLY A 89 7.74 -12.20 11.34
C GLY A 89 8.12 -12.32 9.87
N ALA A 90 8.35 -11.21 9.16
CA ALA A 90 8.92 -11.25 7.81
C ALA A 90 10.37 -11.75 7.85
N ARG A 91 10.70 -12.67 6.95
CA ARG A 91 12.07 -13.13 6.73
C ARG A 91 12.87 -12.05 6.01
N ASP A 92 14.18 -12.12 5.99
CA ASP A 92 15.02 -11.12 5.32
C ASP A 92 14.70 -11.00 3.82
N ASP A 93 14.38 -12.13 3.17
CA ASP A 93 14.00 -12.18 1.75
C ASP A 93 12.53 -11.76 1.47
N GLU A 94 11.76 -11.48 2.53
CA GLU A 94 10.38 -10.95 2.50
C GLU A 94 10.30 -9.46 2.84
N ARG A 95 11.41 -8.85 3.26
CA ARG A 95 11.44 -7.43 3.64
C ARG A 95 11.16 -6.53 2.44
N VAL A 96 10.45 -5.44 2.73
CA VAL A 96 10.10 -4.39 1.77
C VAL A 96 11.06 -3.22 1.96
N ASP A 97 11.59 -2.67 0.87
CA ASP A 97 12.58 -1.58 0.91
C ASP A 97 11.94 -0.18 0.81
N ALA A 98 10.69 -0.10 0.34
CA ALA A 98 9.87 1.11 0.30
C ALA A 98 8.39 0.75 0.11
N ALA A 99 7.47 1.59 0.59
CA ALA A 99 6.04 1.44 0.38
C ALA A 99 5.41 2.72 -0.15
N VAL A 100 4.56 2.59 -1.18
CA VAL A 100 3.76 3.67 -1.80
C VAL A 100 2.30 3.31 -1.61
N LEU A 101 1.54 4.09 -0.85
CA LEU A 101 0.15 3.78 -0.52
C LEU A 101 -0.78 4.90 -1.00
N GLY A 102 -1.72 4.55 -1.86
CA GLY A 102 -2.80 5.43 -2.31
C GLY A 102 -4.10 5.18 -1.54
N TYR A 103 -4.66 6.20 -0.93
CA TYR A 103 -5.91 6.16 -0.14
C TYR A 103 -6.11 4.84 0.63
N PRO A 104 -5.07 4.41 1.41
CA PRO A 104 -5.06 3.09 2.01
C PRO A 104 -6.09 2.96 3.12
N VAL A 105 -6.70 1.78 3.26
CA VAL A 105 -7.23 1.38 4.55
C VAL A 105 -6.05 1.20 5.51
N VAL A 106 -6.10 1.82 6.68
CA VAL A 106 -5.01 1.78 7.67
C VAL A 106 -5.43 1.08 8.95
N SER A 107 -6.52 1.54 9.56
CA SER A 107 -7.02 1.00 10.82
C SER A 107 -8.17 0.02 10.58
N MET A 108 -8.12 -1.12 11.24
CA MET A 108 -9.24 -2.06 11.37
C MET A 108 -10.02 -1.85 12.68
N GLU A 109 -9.63 -0.84 13.49
CA GLU A 109 -10.28 -0.47 14.75
C GLU A 109 -11.22 0.73 14.58
N LEU A 110 -10.86 1.69 13.72
CA LEU A 110 -11.64 2.90 13.45
C LEU A 110 -12.72 2.65 12.36
N ALA A 111 -13.57 3.66 12.16
CA ALA A 111 -14.49 3.68 11.02
C ALA A 111 -13.69 3.59 9.71
N THR A 112 -14.01 2.60 8.88
CA THR A 112 -13.31 2.29 7.65
C THR A 112 -14.27 1.67 6.64
N HIS A 113 -13.78 1.31 5.47
CA HIS A 113 -14.55 0.53 4.50
C HIS A 113 -14.87 -0.86 5.07
N ARG A 114 -16.08 -1.02 5.61
CA ARG A 114 -16.50 -2.26 6.29
C ARG A 114 -16.33 -3.50 5.43
N GLY A 115 -16.59 -3.39 4.13
CA GLY A 115 -16.40 -4.52 3.22
C GLY A 115 -14.99 -5.08 3.26
N SER A 116 -13.97 -4.22 3.23
CA SER A 116 -12.56 -4.65 3.33
C SER A 116 -12.26 -5.31 4.67
N GLN A 117 -12.78 -4.73 5.76
CA GLN A 117 -12.60 -5.27 7.10
C GLN A 117 -13.26 -6.65 7.23
N ASP A 118 -14.53 -6.75 6.84
CA ASP A 118 -15.31 -7.99 6.94
C ASP A 118 -14.71 -9.09 6.07
N GLU A 119 -14.22 -8.78 4.88
CA GLU A 119 -13.57 -9.76 4.01
C GLU A 119 -12.23 -10.24 4.56
N LEU A 120 -11.39 -9.34 5.07
CA LEU A 120 -10.05 -9.71 5.54
C LEU A 120 -10.07 -10.42 6.89
N ILE A 121 -10.82 -9.91 7.87
CA ILE A 121 -10.74 -10.40 9.26
C ILE A 121 -12.06 -10.94 9.80
N GLY A 122 -13.15 -10.77 9.09
CA GLY A 122 -14.49 -11.21 9.52
C GLY A 122 -15.25 -10.13 10.29
N PRO A 123 -16.60 -10.18 10.21
CA PRO A 123 -17.46 -9.20 10.90
C PRO A 123 -17.33 -9.28 12.42
N ASP A 124 -17.03 -10.46 12.96
CA ASP A 124 -16.92 -10.73 14.39
C ASP A 124 -15.48 -10.71 14.91
N ALA A 125 -14.53 -10.15 14.14
CA ALA A 125 -13.12 -10.07 14.54
C ALA A 125 -12.97 -9.34 15.89
N GLY A 126 -12.28 -9.98 16.83
CA GLY A 126 -11.97 -9.42 18.13
C GLY A 126 -10.90 -8.33 18.08
N GLY A 127 -10.77 -7.53 19.13
CA GLY A 127 -9.83 -6.41 19.21
C GLY A 127 -8.38 -6.79 18.93
N THR A 128 -7.93 -7.95 19.38
CA THR A 128 -6.56 -8.43 19.12
C THR A 128 -6.28 -8.57 17.63
N LEU A 129 -7.19 -9.16 16.85
CA LEU A 129 -7.02 -9.32 15.41
C LEU A 129 -7.13 -7.98 14.68
N ARG A 130 -8.06 -7.11 15.11
CA ARG A 130 -8.18 -5.75 14.58
C ARG A 130 -6.88 -4.97 14.79
N ALA A 131 -6.31 -4.98 15.99
CA ALA A 131 -5.05 -4.32 16.28
C ALA A 131 -3.88 -4.93 15.47
N ALA A 132 -3.80 -6.26 15.36
CA ALA A 132 -2.76 -6.95 14.61
C ALA A 132 -2.83 -6.73 13.09
N THR A 133 -3.92 -6.20 12.58
CA THR A 133 -4.13 -5.85 11.17
C THR A 133 -4.29 -4.34 10.94
N SER A 134 -4.10 -3.50 11.96
CA SER A 134 -4.11 -2.03 11.86
C SER A 134 -2.71 -1.51 11.66
N LEU A 135 -2.44 -0.87 10.52
CA LEU A 135 -1.09 -0.45 10.12
C LEU A 135 -0.44 0.51 11.12
N ASP A 136 -1.21 1.44 11.66
CA ASP A 136 -0.78 2.41 12.67
C ASP A 136 -0.24 1.74 13.95
N ARG A 137 -0.76 0.55 14.28
CA ARG A 137 -0.33 -0.24 15.45
C ARG A 137 0.94 -1.04 15.21
N LEU A 138 1.33 -1.21 13.95
CA LEU A 138 2.45 -2.07 13.55
C LEU A 138 3.73 -1.28 13.25
N VAL A 139 3.67 0.04 13.21
CA VAL A 139 4.84 0.87 12.92
C VAL A 139 5.89 0.71 14.01
N THR A 140 7.12 0.44 13.58
CA THR A 140 8.32 0.42 14.44
C THR A 140 9.42 1.24 13.79
N GLY A 141 10.51 1.54 14.51
CA GLY A 141 11.65 2.27 13.96
C GLY A 141 12.40 1.55 12.82
N ASP A 142 12.14 0.25 12.63
CA ASP A 142 12.74 -0.56 11.55
C ASP A 142 11.88 -0.59 10.27
N ALA A 143 10.76 0.14 10.26
CA ALA A 143 9.88 0.22 9.09
C ALA A 143 10.61 0.88 7.89
N PRO A 144 10.33 0.42 6.65
CA PRO A 144 10.88 1.06 5.47
C PRO A 144 10.31 2.47 5.27
N PRO A 145 10.90 3.31 4.39
CA PRO A 145 10.32 4.59 4.06
C PRO A 145 8.96 4.46 3.34
N PHE A 146 8.05 5.42 3.60
CA PHE A 146 6.70 5.44 3.04
C PHE A 146 6.44 6.69 2.20
N PHE A 147 5.74 6.51 1.08
CA PHE A 147 5.06 7.57 0.35
C PHE A 147 3.55 7.32 0.46
N LEU A 148 2.84 8.28 1.02
CA LEU A 148 1.39 8.21 1.23
C LEU A 148 0.69 9.29 0.40
N TRP A 149 -0.45 8.97 -0.19
CA TRP A 149 -1.33 9.97 -0.75
C TRP A 149 -2.80 9.62 -0.54
N HIS A 150 -3.63 10.64 -0.44
CA HIS A 150 -5.07 10.54 -0.21
C HIS A 150 -5.77 11.78 -0.75
N THR A 151 -7.10 11.74 -0.81
CA THR A 151 -7.94 12.91 -1.07
C THR A 151 -8.80 13.24 0.15
N ALA A 152 -8.99 14.51 0.44
CA ALA A 152 -9.79 14.95 1.58
C ALA A 152 -11.30 14.66 1.39
N ALA A 153 -11.74 14.52 0.13
CA ALA A 153 -13.12 14.26 -0.24
C ALA A 153 -13.47 12.75 -0.34
N ASP A 154 -12.57 11.85 0.05
CA ASP A 154 -12.83 10.41 0.03
C ASP A 154 -13.87 10.02 1.10
N GLU A 155 -15.06 9.60 0.64
CA GLU A 155 -16.17 9.19 1.52
C GLU A 155 -16.14 7.67 1.86
N SER A 156 -15.33 6.88 1.16
CA SER A 156 -15.27 5.42 1.36
C SER A 156 -14.23 5.00 2.39
N VAL A 157 -13.05 5.60 2.31
CA VAL A 157 -11.98 5.46 3.31
C VAL A 157 -11.62 6.87 3.79
N PRO A 158 -12.04 7.26 5.00
CA PRO A 158 -11.79 8.62 5.50
C PRO A 158 -10.30 8.98 5.48
N VAL A 159 -9.99 10.22 5.08
CA VAL A 159 -8.61 10.73 4.99
C VAL A 159 -7.84 10.62 6.30
N GLU A 160 -8.54 10.52 7.42
CA GLU A 160 -7.99 10.28 8.76
C GLU A 160 -7.13 9.01 8.81
N HIS A 161 -7.39 8.02 7.97
CA HIS A 161 -6.54 6.84 7.81
C HIS A 161 -5.11 7.22 7.40
N ALA A 162 -4.96 8.14 6.44
CA ALA A 162 -3.64 8.61 6.01
C ALA A 162 -2.95 9.43 7.11
N TYR A 163 -3.70 10.29 7.82
CA TYR A 163 -3.16 11.06 8.95
C TYR A 163 -2.71 10.15 10.08
N LEU A 164 -3.50 9.13 10.41
CA LEU A 164 -3.18 8.16 11.47
C LEU A 164 -1.86 7.43 11.18
N LEU A 165 -1.68 6.93 9.96
CA LEU A 165 -0.43 6.27 9.57
C LEU A 165 0.74 7.26 9.55
N GLY A 166 0.54 8.47 9.02
CA GLY A 166 1.57 9.52 9.01
C GLY A 166 2.03 9.88 10.43
N GLN A 167 1.09 10.00 11.38
CA GLN A 167 1.41 10.25 12.79
C GLN A 167 2.20 9.08 13.42
N ALA A 168 1.82 7.83 13.14
CA ALA A 168 2.53 6.67 13.64
C ALA A 168 3.95 6.61 13.08
N LEU A 169 4.13 6.85 11.78
CA LEU A 169 5.45 6.91 11.14
C LEU A 169 6.32 8.01 11.75
N ALA A 170 5.76 9.21 11.96
CA ALA A 170 6.46 10.33 12.60
C ALA A 170 6.88 9.99 14.04
N ALA A 171 6.01 9.37 14.82
CA ALA A 171 6.29 8.98 16.21
C ALA A 171 7.46 7.99 16.33
N HIS A 172 7.71 7.19 15.29
CA HIS A 172 8.81 6.21 15.24
C HIS A 172 9.99 6.68 14.38
N ALA A 173 10.03 7.97 13.99
CA ALA A 173 11.07 8.57 13.15
C ALA A 173 11.30 7.84 11.81
N VAL A 174 10.24 7.19 11.27
CA VAL A 174 10.29 6.54 9.95
C VAL A 174 10.20 7.61 8.86
N PRO A 175 11.12 7.61 7.87
CA PRO A 175 11.06 8.55 6.75
C PRO A 175 9.76 8.37 5.95
N HIS A 176 8.99 9.44 5.80
CA HIS A 176 7.75 9.38 5.03
C HIS A 176 7.40 10.72 4.38
N VAL A 177 6.54 10.64 3.36
CA VAL A 177 5.89 11.76 2.68
C VAL A 177 4.40 11.50 2.71
N LEU A 178 3.60 12.54 2.96
CA LEU A 178 2.13 12.47 2.90
C LEU A 178 1.61 13.62 2.04
N HIS A 179 0.93 13.27 0.94
CA HIS A 179 0.19 14.21 0.11
C HIS A 179 -1.31 14.02 0.33
N VAL A 180 -1.98 15.09 0.71
CA VAL A 180 -3.45 15.12 0.77
C VAL A 180 -3.94 16.13 -0.23
N PHE A 181 -4.65 15.65 -1.25
CA PHE A 181 -5.29 16.49 -2.25
C PHE A 181 -6.72 16.86 -1.80
N GLU A 182 -7.18 18.04 -2.15
CA GLU A 182 -8.47 18.56 -1.70
C GLU A 182 -9.62 17.73 -2.25
N GLU A 183 -9.59 17.45 -3.55
CA GLU A 183 -10.69 16.83 -4.30
C GLU A 183 -10.33 15.43 -4.80
N GLY A 184 -11.35 14.63 -5.03
CA GLY A 184 -11.30 13.30 -5.63
C GLY A 184 -12.04 12.26 -4.81
N GLU A 185 -12.79 11.41 -5.51
CA GLU A 185 -13.49 10.27 -4.93
C GLU A 185 -12.51 9.15 -4.56
N HIS A 186 -13.02 8.12 -3.89
CA HIS A 186 -12.25 6.89 -3.66
C HIS A 186 -12.01 6.11 -4.96
N GLY A 187 -10.85 5.46 -5.10
CA GLY A 187 -10.60 4.54 -6.21
C GLY A 187 -10.10 5.21 -7.49
N LEU A 188 -9.42 6.34 -7.39
CA LEU A 188 -8.97 7.16 -8.53
C LEU A 188 -7.94 6.46 -9.44
N GLY A 189 -7.21 5.44 -8.98
CA GLY A 189 -6.12 4.85 -9.74
C GLY A 189 -5.07 5.89 -10.14
N LEU A 190 -4.91 6.15 -11.44
CA LEU A 190 -4.01 7.19 -11.95
C LEU A 190 -4.49 8.62 -11.70
N ALA A 191 -5.72 8.82 -11.23
CA ALA A 191 -6.35 10.13 -11.00
C ALA A 191 -6.34 11.05 -12.24
N GLU A 192 -6.42 10.50 -13.45
CA GLU A 192 -6.41 11.27 -14.69
C GLU A 192 -7.58 12.24 -14.76
N GLY A 193 -7.30 13.52 -15.03
CA GLY A 193 -8.30 14.57 -15.05
C GLY A 193 -8.85 15.00 -13.68
N GLN A 194 -8.26 14.52 -12.59
CA GLN A 194 -8.65 14.82 -11.20
C GLN A 194 -7.79 15.94 -10.58
N GLY A 195 -7.45 16.95 -11.37
CA GLY A 195 -6.74 18.13 -10.90
C GLY A 195 -5.37 17.83 -10.30
N ALA A 196 -5.12 18.33 -9.10
CA ALA A 196 -3.82 18.16 -8.45
C ALA A 196 -3.50 16.70 -8.10
N ALA A 197 -4.52 15.87 -7.89
CA ALA A 197 -4.32 14.46 -7.56
C ALA A 197 -3.64 13.67 -8.69
N GLU A 198 -3.80 14.06 -9.95
CA GLU A 198 -3.13 13.43 -11.11
C GLU A 198 -1.59 13.40 -10.99
N GLN A 199 -1.02 14.30 -10.19
CA GLN A 199 0.44 14.40 -10.01
C GLN A 199 1.02 13.28 -9.14
N TRP A 200 0.21 12.55 -8.38
CA TRP A 200 0.71 11.58 -7.40
C TRP A 200 1.69 10.57 -7.98
N GLY A 201 1.40 10.06 -9.19
CA GLY A 201 2.23 9.04 -9.84
C GLY A 201 3.64 9.55 -10.18
N ARG A 202 3.74 10.81 -10.64
CA ARG A 202 5.04 11.45 -10.90
C ARG A 202 5.78 11.74 -9.59
N LEU A 203 5.10 12.26 -8.59
CA LEU A 203 5.68 12.54 -7.27
C LEU A 203 6.21 11.24 -6.61
N ALA A 204 5.48 10.14 -6.71
CA ALA A 204 5.92 8.84 -6.20
C ALA A 204 7.12 8.28 -6.97
N ALA A 205 7.13 8.44 -8.30
CA ALA A 205 8.26 8.00 -9.12
C ALA A 205 9.54 8.79 -8.80
N ASP A 206 9.46 10.11 -8.70
CA ASP A 206 10.59 10.97 -8.31
C ASP A 206 11.09 10.62 -6.91
N TRP A 207 10.16 10.40 -5.96
CA TRP A 207 10.48 10.00 -4.60
C TRP A 207 11.23 8.65 -4.54
N LEU A 208 10.86 7.68 -5.37
CA LEU A 208 11.59 6.41 -5.50
C LEU A 208 12.96 6.62 -6.16
N GLN A 209 13.04 7.39 -7.25
CA GLN A 209 14.29 7.67 -7.99
C GLN A 209 15.31 8.38 -7.12
N ASP A 210 14.91 9.36 -6.30
CA ASP A 210 15.76 10.04 -5.31
C ASP A 210 16.36 9.09 -4.28
N ARG A 211 15.75 7.90 -4.10
CA ARG A 211 16.22 6.81 -3.25
C ARG A 211 17.00 5.73 -4.00
N GLY A 212 17.30 5.99 -5.29
CA GLY A 212 18.12 5.13 -6.14
C GLY A 212 17.38 3.94 -6.76
N TRP A 213 16.08 4.11 -7.07
CA TRP A 213 15.25 3.14 -7.80
C TRP A 213 15.39 3.31 -9.30
#